data_b5e3fd54a1902d764bfd3fe6e6b0975b
#
_entry.id   b5e3fd54a1902d764bfd3fe6e6b0975b
#
_cell.length_a   1.000
_cell.length_b   1.000
_cell.length_c   1.000
_cell.angle_alpha   90.00
_cell.angle_beta   90.00
_cell.angle_gamma   90.00
#
_symmetry.space_group_name_H-M   'P 1'
#
loop_
_entity.id
_entity.type
_entity.pdbx_description
1 polymer ?
#
loop_
_entity_poly.entity_id
_entity_poly.type
_entity_poly.pdbx_seq_one_letter_code
_entity_poly.pdbx_strand_id
1 'polypeptide(L)'
;MSRIFITGSADGLGLAAARTLIHDGHQVVLHARSGKRASALDELASRSAGIVIGDLASEREIRSIAEEVNMIGRMDAVIHNAGVYQVPERGNTPEGHATVLAVNTLAPYLLTALIEHPKRLIYLSSGMHRGAGDSLQDIDWVQRRWNPTTAYSESKLYLTALALAVARRWPAVPSNAVDPGWVPTRMGGPGAPDDLTLGHLTQTWLAVSEDAQALTSGGYWHHRKRQSPARAALEPDFQDQVLAKLGELTGVSI
;
A
#
# COMPACT_ATOMS: atom_id res chain seq x y z
N MET A 1 13.83 -13.06 -13.06
CA MET A 1 13.77 -11.58 -13.16
C MET A 1 12.29 -11.20 -13.22
N SER A 2 11.82 -10.34 -12.30
CA SER A 2 10.41 -9.92 -12.18
C SER A 2 10.32 -8.41 -12.37
N ARG A 3 9.17 -7.90 -12.82
CA ARG A 3 8.87 -6.47 -12.91
C ARG A 3 7.95 -6.06 -11.77
N ILE A 4 8.37 -5.11 -10.95
CA ILE A 4 7.70 -4.74 -9.70
C ILE A 4 7.41 -3.24 -9.70
N PHE A 5 6.17 -2.85 -9.45
CA PHE A 5 5.80 -1.48 -9.17
C PHE A 5 5.74 -1.23 -7.66
N ILE A 6 6.33 -0.13 -7.16
CA ILE A 6 6.36 0.20 -5.73
C ILE A 6 5.88 1.63 -5.53
N THR A 7 4.73 1.80 -4.85
CA THR A 7 4.27 3.14 -4.49
C THR A 7 5.11 3.74 -3.36
N GLY A 8 5.41 5.05 -3.44
CA GLY A 8 6.17 5.75 -2.40
C GLY A 8 7.62 5.28 -2.27
N SER A 9 8.27 4.95 -3.39
CA SER A 9 9.64 4.42 -3.41
C SER A 9 10.75 5.49 -3.36
N ALA A 10 10.39 6.77 -3.19
CA ALA A 10 11.36 7.86 -3.08
C ALA A 10 11.90 8.10 -1.65
N ASP A 11 11.46 7.32 -0.66
CA ASP A 11 11.88 7.46 0.74
C ASP A 11 11.60 6.17 1.56
N GLY A 12 12.22 6.09 2.74
CA GLY A 12 11.92 5.08 3.75
C GLY A 12 11.94 3.64 3.26
N LEU A 13 10.93 2.86 3.66
CA LEU A 13 10.83 1.43 3.34
C LEU A 13 10.65 1.15 1.85
N GLY A 14 9.94 2.04 1.14
CA GLY A 14 9.78 1.90 -0.31
C GLY A 14 11.09 2.05 -1.07
N LEU A 15 11.93 3.00 -0.68
CA LEU A 15 13.27 3.18 -1.25
C LEU A 15 14.17 2.00 -0.90
N ALA A 16 14.13 1.50 0.34
CA ALA A 16 14.90 0.34 0.75
C ALA A 16 14.49 -0.91 -0.04
N ALA A 17 13.17 -1.15 -0.21
CA ALA A 17 12.66 -2.24 -1.03
C ALA A 17 13.10 -2.13 -2.50
N ALA A 18 13.02 -0.92 -3.08
CA ALA A 18 13.45 -0.67 -4.45
C ALA A 18 14.95 -0.97 -4.65
N ARG A 19 15.80 -0.50 -3.73
CA ARG A 19 17.25 -0.76 -3.77
C ARG A 19 17.57 -2.26 -3.69
N THR A 20 16.92 -2.98 -2.78
CA THR A 20 17.10 -4.43 -2.64
C THR A 20 16.70 -5.15 -3.93
N LEU A 21 15.50 -4.89 -4.46
CA LEU A 21 15.00 -5.56 -5.66
C LEU A 21 15.82 -5.24 -6.91
N ILE A 22 16.28 -4.00 -7.08
CA ILE A 22 17.18 -3.61 -8.17
C ILE A 22 18.56 -4.30 -8.02
N HIS A 23 19.10 -4.37 -6.80
CA HIS A 23 20.37 -5.07 -6.51
C HIS A 23 20.26 -6.56 -6.87
N ASP A 24 19.13 -7.18 -6.58
CA ASP A 24 18.85 -8.60 -6.85
C ASP A 24 18.48 -8.86 -8.34
N GLY A 25 18.60 -7.85 -9.21
CA GLY A 25 18.44 -7.98 -10.66
C GLY A 25 17.00 -7.94 -11.15
N HIS A 26 16.07 -7.43 -10.35
CA HIS A 26 14.67 -7.23 -10.77
C HIS A 26 14.47 -5.87 -11.46
N GLN A 27 13.44 -5.78 -12.31
CA GLN A 27 12.98 -4.55 -12.93
C GLN A 27 12.02 -3.82 -11.99
N VAL A 28 12.38 -2.64 -11.50
CA VAL A 28 11.53 -1.89 -10.56
C VAL A 28 11.02 -0.61 -11.23
N VAL A 29 9.70 -0.44 -11.25
CA VAL A 29 9.04 0.82 -11.56
C VAL A 29 8.90 1.60 -10.26
N LEU A 30 9.53 2.77 -10.22
CA LEU A 30 9.59 3.64 -9.05
C LEU A 30 8.43 4.64 -9.07
N HIS A 31 8.01 5.10 -7.89
CA HIS A 31 6.99 6.14 -7.78
C HIS A 31 7.42 7.25 -6.82
N ALA A 32 7.26 8.48 -7.27
CA ALA A 32 7.46 9.69 -6.47
C ALA A 32 6.22 10.59 -6.52
N ARG A 33 5.88 11.23 -5.38
CA ARG A 33 4.73 12.12 -5.30
C ARG A 33 4.84 13.39 -6.18
N SER A 34 6.06 13.79 -6.52
CA SER A 34 6.33 15.00 -7.31
C SER A 34 7.70 14.94 -7.95
N GLY A 35 7.94 15.75 -9.00
CA GLY A 35 9.25 15.89 -9.63
C GLY A 35 10.38 16.22 -8.65
N LYS A 36 10.11 17.10 -7.67
CA LYS A 36 11.08 17.40 -6.59
C LYS A 36 11.44 16.16 -5.76
N ARG A 37 10.50 15.24 -5.56
CA ARG A 37 10.76 13.99 -4.83
C ARG A 37 11.40 12.93 -5.72
N ALA A 38 11.20 13.01 -7.03
CA ALA A 38 11.82 12.10 -7.99
C ALA A 38 13.35 12.28 -8.05
N SER A 39 13.88 13.48 -7.79
CA SER A 39 15.34 13.70 -7.75
C SER A 39 16.04 12.87 -6.65
N ALA A 40 15.35 12.41 -5.62
CA ALA A 40 15.90 11.45 -4.66
C ALA A 40 16.11 10.05 -5.25
N LEU A 41 15.61 9.80 -6.47
CA LEU A 41 15.72 8.54 -7.20
C LEU A 41 16.77 8.55 -8.32
N ASP A 42 17.48 9.68 -8.53
CA ASP A 42 18.41 9.86 -9.64
C ASP A 42 19.47 8.75 -9.71
N GLU A 43 19.98 8.29 -8.55
CA GLU A 43 20.94 7.17 -8.48
C GLU A 43 20.35 5.83 -8.95
N LEU A 44 19.02 5.66 -8.82
CA LEU A 44 18.32 4.43 -9.23
C LEU A 44 17.70 4.55 -10.63
N ALA A 45 17.57 5.75 -11.17
CA ALA A 45 16.87 6.02 -12.43
C ALA A 45 17.40 5.17 -13.58
N SER A 46 18.73 5.13 -13.76
CA SER A 46 19.37 4.36 -14.84
C SER A 46 19.31 2.84 -14.67
N ARG A 47 18.95 2.36 -13.48
CA ARG A 47 18.84 0.94 -13.12
C ARG A 47 17.39 0.49 -12.91
N SER A 48 16.45 1.43 -12.93
CA SER A 48 15.01 1.15 -12.80
C SER A 48 14.37 0.89 -14.17
N ALA A 49 13.18 0.32 -14.17
CA ALA A 49 12.36 0.13 -15.36
C ALA A 49 11.58 1.40 -15.74
N GLY A 50 11.56 2.40 -14.87
CA GLY A 50 10.90 3.69 -15.06
C GLY A 50 10.59 4.37 -13.74
N ILE A 51 10.25 5.65 -13.81
CA ILE A 51 9.78 6.44 -12.67
C ILE A 51 8.44 7.07 -13.07
N VAL A 52 7.39 6.79 -12.30
CA VAL A 52 6.08 7.43 -12.45
C VAL A 52 5.91 8.48 -11.35
N ILE A 53 5.28 9.60 -11.70
CA ILE A 53 5.14 10.75 -10.80
C ILE A 53 3.67 11.11 -10.66
N GLY A 54 3.19 11.24 -9.42
CA GLY A 54 1.85 11.71 -9.11
C GLY A 54 1.53 11.64 -7.63
N ASP A 55 0.62 12.50 -7.18
CA ASP A 55 0.18 12.53 -5.78
C ASP A 55 -0.96 11.52 -5.57
N LEU A 56 -0.73 10.56 -4.68
CA LEU A 56 -1.73 9.55 -4.28
C LEU A 56 -2.90 10.13 -3.45
N ALA A 57 -2.88 11.43 -3.17
CA ALA A 57 -4.02 12.14 -2.62
C ALA A 57 -4.95 12.70 -3.72
N SER A 58 -4.64 12.53 -5.01
CA SER A 58 -5.46 12.99 -6.14
C SER A 58 -5.88 11.80 -6.99
N GLU A 59 -7.20 11.57 -7.11
CA GLU A 59 -7.72 10.48 -7.93
C GLU A 59 -7.30 10.62 -9.40
N ARG A 60 -7.33 11.84 -9.93
CA ARG A 60 -6.86 12.11 -11.30
C ARG A 60 -5.41 11.65 -11.50
N GLU A 61 -4.53 11.94 -10.53
CA GLU A 61 -3.12 11.57 -10.64
C GLU A 61 -2.92 10.06 -10.42
N ILE A 62 -3.72 9.41 -9.55
CA ILE A 62 -3.72 7.94 -9.41
C ILE A 62 -4.09 7.26 -10.73
N ARG A 63 -5.08 7.76 -11.46
CA ARG A 63 -5.46 7.23 -12.77
C ARG A 63 -4.32 7.37 -13.78
N SER A 64 -3.66 8.54 -13.83
CA SER A 64 -2.47 8.75 -14.67
C SER A 64 -1.33 7.79 -14.31
N ILE A 65 -1.06 7.59 -13.02
CA ILE A 65 -0.06 6.61 -12.55
C ILE A 65 -0.40 5.20 -13.07
N ALA A 66 -1.67 4.78 -12.95
CA ALA A 66 -2.08 3.45 -13.41
C ALA A 66 -1.90 3.28 -14.92
N GLU A 67 -2.25 4.31 -15.72
CA GLU A 67 -2.03 4.34 -17.17
C GLU A 67 -0.54 4.24 -17.51
N GLU A 68 0.31 5.03 -16.87
CA GLU A 68 1.76 5.01 -17.09
C GLU A 68 2.36 3.64 -16.72
N VAL A 69 1.95 3.04 -15.61
CA VAL A 69 2.37 1.69 -15.20
C VAL A 69 1.94 0.65 -16.22
N ASN A 70 0.71 0.73 -16.73
CA ASN A 70 0.21 -0.19 -17.75
C ASN A 70 0.96 -0.04 -19.09
N MET A 71 1.37 1.19 -19.48
CA MET A 71 2.19 1.42 -20.67
C MET A 71 3.60 0.81 -20.56
N ILE A 72 4.17 0.74 -19.35
CA ILE A 72 5.44 0.04 -19.11
C ILE A 72 5.27 -1.48 -19.31
N GLY A 73 4.07 -1.98 -19.12
CA GLY A 73 3.65 -3.38 -19.29
C GLY A 73 3.26 -4.05 -17.98
N ARG A 74 2.68 -5.25 -18.11
CA ARG A 74 2.17 -6.00 -16.96
C ARG A 74 3.22 -6.21 -15.87
N MET A 75 2.82 -5.96 -14.62
CA MET A 75 3.67 -6.16 -13.43
C MET A 75 3.61 -7.62 -12.95
N ASP A 76 4.75 -8.15 -12.51
CA ASP A 76 4.77 -9.41 -11.75
C ASP A 76 4.30 -9.18 -10.31
N ALA A 77 4.64 -8.02 -9.72
CA ALA A 77 4.13 -7.64 -8.41
C ALA A 77 3.84 -6.14 -8.32
N VAL A 78 2.82 -5.78 -7.52
CA VAL A 78 2.58 -4.39 -7.09
C VAL A 78 2.69 -4.33 -5.58
N ILE A 79 3.53 -3.43 -5.09
CA ILE A 79 3.72 -3.15 -3.66
C ILE A 79 3.09 -1.80 -3.34
N HIS A 80 1.94 -1.81 -2.70
CA HIS A 80 1.27 -0.64 -2.15
C HIS A 80 1.94 -0.24 -0.84
N ASN A 81 3.12 0.41 -0.96
CA ASN A 81 3.95 0.79 0.18
C ASN A 81 3.67 2.21 0.69
N ALA A 82 3.20 3.11 -0.17
CA ALA A 82 2.93 4.49 0.22
C ALA A 82 1.93 4.58 1.38
N GLY A 83 2.16 5.53 2.28
CA GLY A 83 1.26 5.82 3.37
C GLY A 83 1.61 7.11 4.07
N VAL A 84 0.66 7.68 4.80
CA VAL A 84 0.83 8.86 5.65
C VAL A 84 0.32 8.58 7.05
N TYR A 85 1.00 9.14 8.07
CA TYR A 85 0.69 9.01 9.48
C TYR A 85 0.85 10.36 10.19
N GLN A 86 0.17 10.54 11.31
CA GLN A 86 0.20 11.76 12.12
C GLN A 86 -0.08 13.04 11.32
N VAL A 87 -1.02 13.00 10.40
CA VAL A 87 -1.54 14.17 9.72
C VAL A 87 -2.32 15.00 10.75
N PRO A 88 -1.86 16.21 11.13
CA PRO A 88 -2.41 16.93 12.28
C PRO A 88 -3.87 17.35 12.09
N GLU A 89 -4.29 17.54 10.86
CA GLU A 89 -5.65 17.90 10.46
C GLU A 89 -6.20 16.83 9.50
N ARG A 90 -7.53 16.77 9.33
CA ARG A 90 -8.17 15.87 8.38
C ARG A 90 -7.56 15.97 6.98
N GLY A 91 -7.16 17.17 6.61
CA GLY A 91 -6.82 17.50 5.24
C GLY A 91 -8.04 17.41 4.34
N ASN A 92 -7.87 17.77 3.08
CA ASN A 92 -8.93 17.67 2.08
C ASN A 92 -8.29 17.48 0.71
N THR A 93 -8.52 16.33 0.09
CA THR A 93 -8.07 16.09 -1.28
C THR A 93 -8.89 16.88 -2.29
N PRO A 94 -8.47 16.97 -3.56
CA PRO A 94 -9.30 17.60 -4.60
C PRO A 94 -10.72 17.03 -4.69
N GLU A 95 -10.88 15.75 -4.39
CA GLU A 95 -12.16 15.02 -4.40
C GLU A 95 -12.94 15.15 -3.07
N GLY A 96 -12.37 15.83 -2.06
CA GLY A 96 -13.01 16.07 -0.77
C GLY A 96 -12.72 15.03 0.32
N HIS A 97 -11.87 14.05 0.06
CA HIS A 97 -11.54 12.97 1.00
C HIS A 97 -10.51 13.39 2.06
N ALA A 98 -10.57 12.76 3.23
CA ALA A 98 -9.50 12.86 4.22
C ALA A 98 -8.18 12.33 3.64
N THR A 99 -7.09 13.11 3.78
CA THR A 99 -5.79 12.75 3.20
C THR A 99 -5.30 11.36 3.61
N VAL A 100 -5.54 10.96 4.88
CA VAL A 100 -5.15 9.63 5.36
C VAL A 100 -5.93 8.52 4.66
N LEU A 101 -7.25 8.68 4.49
CA LEU A 101 -8.08 7.72 3.76
C LEU A 101 -7.64 7.63 2.30
N ALA A 102 -7.47 8.78 1.65
CA ALA A 102 -7.09 8.85 0.24
C ALA A 102 -5.78 8.10 -0.04
N VAL A 103 -4.71 8.45 0.66
CA VAL A 103 -3.38 7.88 0.41
C VAL A 103 -3.26 6.43 0.88
N ASN A 104 -3.83 6.10 2.06
CA ASN A 104 -3.61 4.79 2.68
C ASN A 104 -4.58 3.71 2.18
N THR A 105 -5.75 4.10 1.63
CA THR A 105 -6.81 3.14 1.30
C THR A 105 -7.35 3.33 -0.11
N LEU A 106 -7.80 4.55 -0.49
CA LEU A 106 -8.38 4.78 -1.81
C LEU A 106 -7.34 4.63 -2.93
N ALA A 107 -6.12 5.12 -2.74
CA ALA A 107 -5.07 4.97 -3.74
C ALA A 107 -4.68 3.49 -3.98
N PRO A 108 -4.41 2.66 -2.95
CA PRO A 108 -4.23 1.22 -3.14
C PRO A 108 -5.43 0.54 -3.82
N TYR A 109 -6.67 0.91 -3.46
CA TYR A 109 -7.88 0.38 -4.08
C TYR A 109 -7.94 0.72 -5.57
N LEU A 110 -7.81 1.99 -5.93
CA LEU A 110 -7.83 2.45 -7.32
C LEU A 110 -6.71 1.82 -8.15
N LEU A 111 -5.48 1.80 -7.64
CA LEU A 111 -4.35 1.16 -8.34
C LEU A 111 -4.55 -0.35 -8.50
N THR A 112 -5.15 -1.02 -7.52
CA THR A 112 -5.51 -2.44 -7.64
C THR A 112 -6.52 -2.67 -8.76
N ALA A 113 -7.52 -1.79 -8.89
CA ALA A 113 -8.56 -1.91 -9.90
C ALA A 113 -8.11 -1.51 -11.33
N LEU A 114 -7.19 -0.53 -11.43
CA LEU A 114 -6.86 0.11 -12.69
C LEU A 114 -5.57 -0.40 -13.36
N ILE A 115 -4.63 -0.93 -12.57
CA ILE A 115 -3.43 -1.58 -13.12
C ILE A 115 -3.82 -2.97 -13.65
N GLU A 116 -3.29 -3.34 -14.82
CA GLU A 116 -3.45 -4.70 -15.36
C GLU A 116 -3.08 -5.73 -14.28
N HIS A 117 -3.97 -6.71 -14.03
CA HIS A 117 -3.83 -7.65 -12.92
C HIS A 117 -2.41 -8.21 -12.83
N PRO A 118 -1.65 -7.85 -11.79
CA PRO A 118 -0.30 -8.35 -11.58
C PRO A 118 -0.36 -9.83 -11.15
N LYS A 119 0.80 -10.47 -11.07
CA LYS A 119 0.85 -11.82 -10.52
C LYS A 119 0.75 -11.85 -8.99
N ARG A 120 1.11 -10.77 -8.30
CA ARG A 120 1.09 -10.66 -6.82
C ARG A 120 0.75 -9.24 -6.38
N LEU A 121 0.05 -9.12 -5.26
CA LEU A 121 -0.33 -7.85 -4.62
C LEU A 121 0.12 -7.84 -3.16
N ILE A 122 0.83 -6.79 -2.78
CA ILE A 122 1.35 -6.60 -1.43
C ILE A 122 0.90 -5.24 -0.89
N TYR A 123 0.29 -5.23 0.30
CA TYR A 123 -0.28 -4.02 0.91
C TYR A 123 0.40 -3.75 2.26
N LEU A 124 1.09 -2.61 2.40
CA LEU A 124 1.71 -2.24 3.66
C LEU A 124 0.68 -1.71 4.66
N SER A 125 0.30 -2.60 5.56
CA SER A 125 -0.55 -2.34 6.72
C SER A 125 0.27 -1.81 7.92
N SER A 126 -0.19 -2.05 9.12
CA SER A 126 0.44 -1.70 10.39
C SER A 126 -0.21 -2.50 11.53
N GLY A 127 0.54 -2.85 12.56
CA GLY A 127 0.00 -3.43 13.78
C GLY A 127 -1.11 -2.60 14.44
N MET A 128 -1.13 -1.30 14.19
CA MET A 128 -2.15 -0.37 14.72
C MET A 128 -3.57 -0.67 14.23
N HIS A 129 -3.75 -1.35 13.10
CA HIS A 129 -5.09 -1.74 12.61
C HIS A 129 -5.87 -2.61 13.60
N ARG A 130 -5.18 -3.33 14.50
CA ARG A 130 -5.83 -4.19 15.51
C ARG A 130 -6.63 -3.41 16.56
N GLY A 131 -6.30 -2.13 16.78
CA GLY A 131 -7.03 -1.24 17.68
C GLY A 131 -8.06 -0.33 17.00
N ALA A 132 -8.29 -0.53 15.71
CA ALA A 132 -9.24 0.28 14.95
C ALA A 132 -10.69 -0.15 15.20
N GLY A 133 -11.62 0.83 15.16
CA GLY A 133 -13.05 0.54 15.02
C GLY A 133 -13.38 0.09 13.59
N ASP A 134 -14.39 -0.76 13.46
CA ASP A 134 -14.83 -1.35 12.19
C ASP A 134 -16.04 -0.64 11.55
N SER A 135 -16.41 0.53 12.06
CA SER A 135 -17.52 1.31 11.51
C SER A 135 -17.13 2.00 10.20
N LEU A 136 -17.95 1.83 9.17
CA LEU A 136 -17.80 2.48 7.86
C LEU A 136 -18.73 3.70 7.68
N GLN A 137 -19.48 4.11 8.71
CA GLN A 137 -20.50 5.17 8.59
C GLN A 137 -19.90 6.53 8.25
N ASP A 138 -18.77 6.89 8.87
CA ASP A 138 -18.05 8.16 8.64
C ASP A 138 -16.58 7.87 8.35
N ILE A 139 -16.35 7.00 7.36
CA ILE A 139 -15.01 6.55 6.94
C ILE A 139 -14.11 7.72 6.56
N ASP A 140 -14.72 8.80 6.10
CA ASP A 140 -14.05 10.02 5.62
C ASP A 140 -13.93 11.12 6.69
N TRP A 141 -14.34 10.85 7.93
CA TRP A 141 -14.17 11.78 9.05
C TRP A 141 -14.82 13.16 8.82
N VAL A 142 -15.97 13.19 8.19
CA VAL A 142 -16.72 14.44 7.90
C VAL A 142 -17.45 14.94 9.15
N GLN A 143 -17.99 14.03 9.96
CA GLN A 143 -18.85 14.35 11.12
C GLN A 143 -18.07 14.22 12.44
N ARG A 144 -17.15 13.29 12.56
CA ARG A 144 -16.36 13.04 13.76
C ARG A 144 -15.25 14.08 13.96
N ARG A 145 -14.96 14.38 15.23
CA ARG A 145 -13.76 15.16 15.55
C ARG A 145 -12.51 14.42 15.10
N TRP A 146 -11.66 15.07 14.32
CA TRP A 146 -10.42 14.51 13.80
C TRP A 146 -9.52 13.95 14.90
N ASN A 147 -9.07 12.72 14.73
CA ASN A 147 -8.04 12.08 15.54
C ASN A 147 -7.07 11.36 14.60
N PRO A 148 -5.83 11.85 14.44
CA PRO A 148 -4.88 11.32 13.46
C PRO A 148 -4.50 9.86 13.70
N THR A 149 -4.39 9.44 14.97
CA THR A 149 -4.04 8.06 15.32
C THR A 149 -5.17 7.10 14.98
N THR A 150 -6.42 7.44 15.32
CA THR A 150 -7.58 6.61 15.01
C THR A 150 -7.83 6.55 13.49
N ALA A 151 -7.74 7.69 12.79
CA ALA A 151 -7.89 7.74 11.34
C ALA A 151 -6.86 6.88 10.62
N TYR A 152 -5.61 6.91 11.08
CA TYR A 152 -4.57 6.03 10.56
C TYR A 152 -4.88 4.55 10.82
N SER A 153 -5.22 4.19 12.06
CA SER A 153 -5.53 2.81 12.44
C SER A 153 -6.69 2.25 11.62
N GLU A 154 -7.76 3.02 11.45
CA GLU A 154 -8.91 2.68 10.61
C GLU A 154 -8.49 2.51 9.14
N SER A 155 -7.70 3.45 8.58
CA SER A 155 -7.22 3.32 7.20
C SER A 155 -6.40 2.04 6.97
N LYS A 156 -5.64 1.59 7.97
CA LYS A 156 -4.87 0.35 7.89
C LYS A 156 -5.73 -0.91 8.11
N LEU A 157 -6.84 -0.80 8.86
CA LEU A 157 -7.84 -1.86 8.94
C LEU A 157 -8.54 -2.05 7.58
N TYR A 158 -8.98 -0.97 6.94
CA TYR A 158 -9.62 -1.03 5.64
C TYR A 158 -8.67 -1.56 4.56
N LEU A 159 -7.40 -1.14 4.59
CA LEU A 159 -6.36 -1.65 3.69
C LEU A 159 -6.11 -3.16 3.89
N THR A 160 -6.12 -3.62 5.15
CA THR A 160 -5.96 -5.06 5.46
C THR A 160 -7.18 -5.84 4.95
N ALA A 161 -8.39 -5.34 5.20
CA ALA A 161 -9.62 -5.94 4.68
C ALA A 161 -9.64 -5.99 3.15
N LEU A 162 -9.20 -4.91 2.47
CA LEU A 162 -9.03 -4.88 1.02
C LEU A 162 -8.08 -5.98 0.54
N ALA A 163 -6.90 -6.13 1.14
CA ALA A 163 -5.94 -7.17 0.76
C ALA A 163 -6.54 -8.58 0.86
N LEU A 164 -7.29 -8.84 1.94
CA LEU A 164 -7.93 -10.15 2.17
C LEU A 164 -9.15 -10.36 1.26
N ALA A 165 -9.92 -9.32 0.98
CA ALA A 165 -11.02 -9.37 0.01
C ALA A 165 -10.52 -9.69 -1.40
N VAL A 166 -9.44 -9.05 -1.84
CA VAL A 166 -8.79 -9.32 -3.14
C VAL A 166 -8.28 -10.76 -3.18
N ALA A 167 -7.65 -11.26 -2.12
CA ALA A 167 -7.21 -12.65 -2.02
C ALA A 167 -8.36 -13.64 -2.23
N ARG A 168 -9.56 -13.32 -1.73
CA ARG A 168 -10.76 -14.15 -1.88
C ARG A 168 -11.37 -14.04 -3.27
N ARG A 169 -11.39 -12.84 -3.85
CA ARG A 169 -12.03 -12.57 -5.16
C ARG A 169 -11.14 -12.95 -6.35
N TRP A 170 -9.83 -12.85 -6.19
CA TRP A 170 -8.85 -13.13 -7.25
C TRP A 170 -7.93 -14.30 -6.87
N PRO A 171 -8.44 -15.55 -6.85
CA PRO A 171 -7.68 -16.71 -6.34
C PRO A 171 -6.39 -17.00 -7.14
N ALA A 172 -6.28 -16.50 -8.36
CA ALA A 172 -5.08 -16.62 -9.19
C ALA A 172 -4.01 -15.57 -8.88
N VAL A 173 -4.32 -14.56 -8.03
CA VAL A 173 -3.41 -13.46 -7.69
C VAL A 173 -3.16 -13.48 -6.18
N PRO A 174 -2.05 -14.02 -5.69
CA PRO A 174 -1.68 -13.90 -4.29
C PRO A 174 -1.71 -12.44 -3.82
N SER A 175 -2.54 -12.19 -2.82
CA SER A 175 -2.75 -10.89 -2.22
C SER A 175 -2.52 -10.98 -0.72
N ASN A 176 -1.59 -10.17 -0.20
CA ASN A 176 -1.15 -10.25 1.18
C ASN A 176 -0.96 -8.87 1.80
N ALA A 177 -1.26 -8.75 3.10
CA ALA A 177 -0.97 -7.57 3.90
C ALA A 177 0.33 -7.75 4.70
N VAL A 178 1.08 -6.67 4.91
CA VAL A 178 2.36 -6.67 5.62
C VAL A 178 2.37 -5.61 6.72
N ASP A 179 2.75 -6.02 7.91
CA ASP A 179 3.18 -5.14 8.99
C ASP A 179 4.70 -5.00 8.93
N PRO A 180 5.24 -3.84 8.58
CA PRO A 180 6.69 -3.65 8.51
C PRO A 180 7.37 -3.52 9.87
N GLY A 181 6.58 -3.44 10.97
CA GLY A 181 7.04 -3.04 12.28
C GLY A 181 7.07 -1.51 12.47
N TRP A 182 7.45 -1.07 13.66
CA TRP A 182 7.67 0.35 13.95
C TRP A 182 9.15 0.68 13.79
N VAL A 183 9.52 1.06 12.58
CA VAL A 183 10.91 1.26 12.14
C VAL A 183 11.29 2.75 12.10
N PRO A 184 12.57 3.12 12.36
CA PRO A 184 13.06 4.49 12.41
C PRO A 184 13.19 5.13 11.02
N THR A 185 12.04 5.28 10.35
CA THR A 185 11.88 6.06 9.13
C THR A 185 11.42 7.48 9.48
N ARG A 186 11.30 8.35 8.48
CA ARG A 186 10.70 9.68 8.67
C ARG A 186 9.29 9.60 9.28
N MET A 187 8.51 8.58 8.94
CA MET A 187 7.17 8.35 9.48
C MET A 187 7.20 7.81 10.91
N GLY A 188 8.07 6.85 11.18
CA GLY A 188 8.17 6.19 12.50
C GLY A 188 8.89 7.03 13.55
N GLY A 189 9.69 8.00 13.11
CA GLY A 189 10.50 8.84 14.01
C GLY A 189 11.76 8.15 14.54
N PRO A 190 12.69 8.91 15.14
CA PRO A 190 13.99 8.37 15.57
C PRO A 190 13.92 7.43 16.77
N GLY A 191 12.80 7.44 17.51
CA GLY A 191 12.57 6.57 18.68
C GLY A 191 11.92 5.22 18.36
N ALA A 192 11.72 4.89 17.08
CA ALA A 192 11.16 3.61 16.69
C ALA A 192 12.10 2.44 17.05
N PRO A 193 11.60 1.37 17.70
CA PRO A 193 12.45 0.34 18.30
C PRO A 193 12.87 -0.77 17.31
N ASP A 194 12.17 -0.91 16.17
CA ASP A 194 12.39 -2.05 15.29
C ASP A 194 13.56 -1.80 14.32
N ASP A 195 14.21 -2.88 13.91
CA ASP A 195 15.32 -2.83 12.98
C ASP A 195 14.86 -2.36 11.58
N LEU A 196 15.38 -1.22 11.15
CA LEU A 196 15.07 -0.64 9.84
C LEU A 196 15.41 -1.61 8.69
N THR A 197 16.43 -2.43 8.84
CA THR A 197 16.87 -3.38 7.79
C THR A 197 15.84 -4.49 7.57
N LEU A 198 15.06 -4.84 8.59
CA LEU A 198 14.02 -5.86 8.50
C LEU A 198 12.69 -5.32 7.94
N GLY A 199 12.47 -4.00 8.04
CA GLY A 199 11.18 -3.38 7.75
C GLY A 199 10.70 -3.55 6.30
N HIS A 200 11.62 -3.70 5.33
CA HIS A 200 11.24 -3.88 3.93
C HIS A 200 11.36 -5.34 3.43
N LEU A 201 12.01 -6.23 4.19
CA LEU A 201 12.33 -7.58 3.69
C LEU A 201 11.08 -8.45 3.46
N THR A 202 10.02 -8.25 4.23
CA THR A 202 8.80 -9.05 4.06
C THR A 202 8.10 -8.72 2.76
N GLN A 203 7.97 -7.45 2.43
CA GLN A 203 7.32 -7.02 1.19
C GLN A 203 8.12 -7.44 -0.06
N THR A 204 9.46 -7.36 -0.02
CA THR A 204 10.30 -7.81 -1.12
C THR A 204 10.25 -9.33 -1.30
N TRP A 205 10.30 -10.08 -0.20
CA TRP A 205 10.16 -11.55 -0.22
C TRP A 205 8.82 -12.00 -0.80
N LEU A 206 7.69 -11.40 -0.37
CA LEU A 206 6.37 -11.69 -0.94
C LEU A 206 6.27 -11.35 -2.44
N ALA A 207 7.00 -10.32 -2.89
CA ALA A 207 6.94 -9.87 -4.28
C ALA A 207 7.65 -10.82 -5.26
N VAL A 208 8.75 -11.47 -4.85
CA VAL A 208 9.63 -12.18 -5.81
C VAL A 208 10.04 -13.60 -5.42
N SER A 209 9.84 -14.01 -4.15
CA SER A 209 10.31 -15.33 -3.70
C SER A 209 9.43 -16.46 -4.25
N GLU A 210 10.07 -17.57 -4.57
CA GLU A 210 9.41 -18.85 -4.93
C GLU A 210 9.22 -19.78 -3.71
N ASP A 211 9.51 -19.26 -2.50
CA ASP A 211 9.18 -19.95 -1.24
C ASP A 211 7.66 -20.23 -1.18
N ALA A 212 7.31 -21.47 -0.84
CA ALA A 212 5.92 -21.89 -0.76
C ALA A 212 5.06 -21.00 0.16
N GLN A 213 5.65 -20.43 1.21
CA GLN A 213 4.94 -19.48 2.08
C GLN A 213 4.70 -18.14 1.40
N ALA A 214 5.64 -17.64 0.58
CA ALA A 214 5.47 -16.40 -0.16
C ALA A 214 4.42 -16.49 -1.26
N LEU A 215 4.14 -17.70 -1.73
CA LEU A 215 3.14 -17.99 -2.77
C LEU A 215 1.72 -18.12 -2.20
N THR A 216 1.55 -18.07 -0.88
CA THR A 216 0.21 -18.12 -0.26
C THR A 216 -0.53 -16.79 -0.43
N SER A 217 -1.85 -16.83 -0.38
CA SER A 217 -2.74 -15.68 -0.46
C SER A 217 -3.53 -15.49 0.84
N GLY A 218 -4.00 -14.27 1.10
CA GLY A 218 -4.83 -13.96 2.27
C GLY A 218 -4.03 -13.97 3.59
N GLY A 219 -2.74 -13.71 3.54
CA GLY A 219 -1.88 -13.62 4.72
C GLY A 219 -1.75 -12.19 5.25
N TYR A 220 -1.59 -12.10 6.58
CA TYR A 220 -1.06 -10.92 7.25
C TYR A 220 0.32 -11.28 7.82
N TRP A 221 1.35 -10.55 7.42
CA TRP A 221 2.73 -10.94 7.62
C TRP A 221 3.53 -9.90 8.41
N HIS A 222 4.34 -10.35 9.36
CA HIS A 222 5.31 -9.52 10.06
C HIS A 222 6.65 -10.28 10.11
N HIS A 223 7.73 -9.68 9.61
CA HIS A 223 9.07 -10.28 9.53
C HIS A 223 9.06 -11.70 8.95
N ARG A 224 8.37 -11.90 7.81
CA ARG A 224 8.15 -13.21 7.13
C ARG A 224 7.43 -14.26 7.97
N LYS A 225 6.80 -13.87 9.06
CA LYS A 225 5.97 -14.75 9.89
C LYS A 225 4.51 -14.37 9.71
N ARG A 226 3.68 -15.36 9.39
CA ARG A 226 2.24 -15.16 9.28
C ARG A 226 1.66 -14.90 10.67
N GLN A 227 0.82 -13.89 10.80
CA GLN A 227 0.14 -13.50 12.02
C GLN A 227 -1.36 -13.34 11.77
N SER A 228 -2.15 -13.28 12.85
CA SER A 228 -3.56 -12.94 12.76
C SER A 228 -3.71 -11.42 12.67
N PRO A 229 -4.46 -10.90 11.69
CA PRO A 229 -4.87 -9.50 11.66
C PRO A 229 -5.98 -9.22 12.69
N ALA A 230 -6.54 -8.00 12.69
CA ALA A 230 -7.77 -7.69 13.40
C ALA A 230 -8.90 -8.64 12.97
N ARG A 231 -9.74 -9.07 13.94
CA ARG A 231 -10.84 -10.00 13.65
C ARG A 231 -11.76 -9.48 12.54
N ALA A 232 -12.12 -8.20 12.57
CA ALA A 232 -12.97 -7.59 11.55
C ALA A 232 -12.43 -7.81 10.13
N ALA A 233 -11.10 -7.68 9.92
CA ALA A 233 -10.50 -7.90 8.61
C ALA A 233 -10.64 -9.34 8.08
N LEU A 234 -10.87 -10.33 8.96
CA LEU A 234 -11.09 -11.74 8.58
C LEU A 234 -12.54 -12.03 8.19
N GLU A 235 -13.49 -11.17 8.56
CA GLU A 235 -14.91 -11.38 8.31
C GLU A 235 -15.25 -11.04 6.84
N PRO A 236 -15.75 -12.00 6.04
CA PRO A 236 -16.08 -11.76 4.63
C PRO A 236 -17.07 -10.62 4.42
N ASP A 237 -18.07 -10.50 5.31
CA ASP A 237 -19.09 -9.44 5.24
C ASP A 237 -18.46 -8.04 5.43
N PHE A 238 -17.52 -7.89 6.35
CA PHE A 238 -16.80 -6.63 6.53
C PHE A 238 -15.90 -6.31 5.32
N GLN A 239 -15.23 -7.31 4.76
CA GLN A 239 -14.45 -7.17 3.53
C GLN A 239 -15.31 -6.67 2.37
N ASP A 240 -16.50 -7.26 2.18
CA ASP A 240 -17.42 -6.88 1.12
C ASP A 240 -18.01 -5.48 1.35
N GLN A 241 -18.32 -5.11 2.60
CA GLN A 241 -18.74 -3.75 2.94
C GLN A 241 -17.64 -2.72 2.68
N VAL A 242 -16.39 -3.03 3.01
CA VAL A 242 -15.24 -2.16 2.69
C VAL A 242 -15.13 -1.96 1.18
N LEU A 243 -15.15 -3.04 0.38
CA LEU A 243 -15.07 -2.92 -1.08
C LEU A 243 -16.23 -2.12 -1.66
N ALA A 244 -17.45 -2.36 -1.18
CA ALA A 244 -18.64 -1.62 -1.61
C ALA A 244 -18.50 -0.12 -1.30
N LYS A 245 -18.00 0.21 -0.10
CA LYS A 245 -17.81 1.61 0.32
C LYS A 245 -16.71 2.30 -0.49
N LEU A 246 -15.61 1.63 -0.77
CA LEU A 246 -14.53 2.16 -1.60
C LEU A 246 -15.01 2.33 -3.06
N GLY A 247 -15.81 1.40 -3.56
CA GLY A 247 -16.45 1.51 -4.87
C GLY A 247 -17.43 2.69 -4.97
N GLU A 248 -18.21 2.93 -3.92
CA GLU A 248 -19.08 4.11 -3.83
C GLU A 248 -18.30 5.43 -3.89
N LEU A 249 -17.19 5.52 -3.14
CA LEU A 249 -16.37 6.73 -3.05
C LEU A 249 -15.59 7.03 -4.34
N THR A 250 -15.23 6.02 -5.11
CA THR A 250 -14.32 6.15 -6.28
C THR A 250 -15.03 5.96 -7.62
N GLY A 251 -16.25 5.43 -7.63
CA GLY A 251 -16.94 5.04 -8.85
C GLY A 251 -16.32 3.84 -9.58
N VAL A 252 -15.36 3.13 -8.96
CA VAL A 252 -14.65 1.99 -9.55
C VAL A 252 -14.97 0.72 -8.76
N SER A 253 -15.10 -0.43 -9.43
CA SER A 253 -15.36 -1.73 -8.79
C SER A 253 -14.19 -2.70 -8.99
N ILE A 254 -13.95 -3.58 -8.00
CA ILE A 254 -12.99 -4.69 -8.03
C ILE A 254 -13.73 -6.02 -8.08
#